data_a9e04b3f0062b0b790d589aefce18d87
#
_entry.id   a9e04b3f0062b0b790d589aefce18d87
#
_cell.length_a   1.000
_cell.length_b   1.000
_cell.length_c   1.000
_cell.angle_alpha   90.00
_cell.angle_beta   90.00
_cell.angle_gamma   90.00
#
_symmetry.space_group_name_H-M   'P 1'
#
loop_
_entity.id
_entity.type
_entity.pdbx_description
1 polymer ?
#
loop_
_entity_poly.entity_id
_entity_poly.type
_entity_poly.pdbx_seq_one_letter_code
_entity_poly.pdbx_strand_id
1 'polypeptide(L)'
;MKLGIIGVGAVGAATAMAVTLRARVRELVLIDRDRARARAVATDMHYGVPLSPLVTIRDGDYDDLEGAGLVIIAAGVNEKAGGATDRSDPAGRLRLLDANVAVFESIAPQLVKAAPDAVILIVTDPPEPLIDVTRHLAGHDRVIGTSTYLDSLRFRVHLAERFAVSPSCVEAYVVGEHGTSSVFLWSSARIGGGSHKIARLRAEAKSLQRNQRAS
;
A
#
# COMPACT_ATOMS: atom_id res chain seq x y z
N MET A 1 -0.43 -18.80 8.33
CA MET A 1 0.36 -17.61 8.64
C MET A 1 -0.50 -16.67 9.46
N LYS A 2 0.08 -16.03 10.50
CA LYS A 2 -0.52 -14.89 11.23
C LYS A 2 -0.13 -13.60 10.53
N LEU A 3 -1.06 -12.66 10.44
CA LEU A 3 -0.86 -11.33 9.86
C LEU A 3 -1.37 -10.27 10.83
N GLY A 4 -0.58 -9.21 11.05
CA GLY A 4 -0.99 -8.02 11.78
C GLY A 4 -1.30 -6.85 10.86
N ILE A 5 -2.30 -6.03 11.20
CA ILE A 5 -2.54 -4.75 10.55
C ILE A 5 -2.56 -3.68 11.62
N ILE A 6 -1.66 -2.71 11.52
CA ILE A 6 -1.56 -1.56 12.40
C ILE A 6 -2.12 -0.33 11.68
N GLY A 7 -3.17 0.24 12.25
CA GLY A 7 -3.97 1.31 11.65
C GLY A 7 -5.19 0.75 10.91
N VAL A 8 -6.35 0.76 11.58
CA VAL A 8 -7.63 0.25 11.06
C VAL A 8 -8.53 1.42 10.61
N GLY A 9 -7.92 2.34 9.86
CA GLY A 9 -8.64 3.36 9.10
C GLY A 9 -9.23 2.78 7.82
N ALA A 10 -9.65 3.63 6.87
CA ALA A 10 -10.27 3.20 5.63
C ALA A 10 -9.40 2.18 4.85
N VAL A 11 -8.09 2.45 4.72
CA VAL A 11 -7.17 1.57 3.99
C VAL A 11 -6.92 0.27 4.76
N GLY A 12 -6.64 0.34 6.06
CA GLY A 12 -6.38 -0.86 6.87
C GLY A 12 -7.60 -1.78 6.96
N ALA A 13 -8.81 -1.24 7.14
CA ALA A 13 -10.05 -2.03 7.14
C ALA A 13 -10.32 -2.69 5.77
N ALA A 14 -10.12 -1.95 4.67
CA ALA A 14 -10.26 -2.53 3.32
C ALA A 14 -9.22 -3.63 3.06
N THR A 15 -7.98 -3.43 3.54
CA THR A 15 -6.91 -4.44 3.45
C THR A 15 -7.27 -5.69 4.25
N ALA A 16 -7.77 -5.52 5.48
CA ALA A 16 -8.20 -6.62 6.33
C ALA A 16 -9.30 -7.45 5.65
N MET A 17 -10.30 -6.79 5.06
CA MET A 17 -11.37 -7.44 4.30
C MET A 17 -10.81 -8.21 3.10
N ALA A 18 -9.93 -7.60 2.30
CA ALA A 18 -9.33 -8.24 1.14
C ALA A 18 -8.49 -9.47 1.53
N VAL A 19 -7.74 -9.39 2.62
CA VAL A 19 -6.97 -10.52 3.17
C VAL A 19 -7.88 -11.67 3.59
N THR A 20 -8.97 -11.36 4.29
CA THR A 20 -9.96 -12.34 4.76
C THR A 20 -10.60 -13.07 3.57
N LEU A 21 -11.09 -12.34 2.57
CA LEU A 21 -11.74 -12.92 1.39
C LEU A 21 -10.80 -13.78 0.54
N ARG A 22 -9.50 -13.48 0.54
CA ARG A 22 -8.47 -14.23 -0.23
C ARG A 22 -7.95 -15.46 0.49
N ALA A 23 -8.32 -15.70 1.75
CA ALA A 23 -7.98 -16.89 2.54
C ALA A 23 -6.47 -17.22 2.61
N ARG A 24 -5.60 -16.21 2.61
CA ARG A 24 -4.14 -16.40 2.63
C ARG A 24 -3.55 -16.46 4.03
N VAL A 25 -4.35 -16.14 5.05
CA VAL A 25 -3.93 -16.11 6.45
C VAL A 25 -4.87 -16.96 7.30
N ARG A 26 -4.37 -17.47 8.43
CA ARG A 26 -5.16 -18.22 9.42
C ARG A 26 -5.60 -17.34 10.58
N GLU A 27 -4.83 -16.33 10.89
CA GLU A 27 -5.08 -15.39 11.97
C GLU A 27 -4.79 -13.97 11.50
N LEU A 28 -5.72 -13.06 11.77
CA LEU A 28 -5.63 -11.63 11.47
C LEU A 28 -5.81 -10.85 12.77
N VAL A 29 -4.77 -10.10 13.15
CA VAL A 29 -4.79 -9.22 14.33
C VAL A 29 -4.90 -7.77 13.86
N LEU A 30 -5.91 -7.06 14.34
CA LEU A 30 -6.16 -5.66 14.02
C LEU A 30 -5.77 -4.79 15.21
N ILE A 31 -4.87 -3.83 14.96
CA ILE A 31 -4.35 -2.91 15.97
C ILE A 31 -4.64 -1.48 15.52
N ASP A 32 -5.21 -0.68 16.40
CA ASP A 32 -5.39 0.77 16.21
C ASP A 32 -5.20 1.48 17.54
N ARG A 33 -4.68 2.71 17.52
CA ARG A 33 -4.63 3.56 18.72
C ARG A 33 -6.01 3.77 19.33
N ASP A 34 -7.06 3.80 18.48
CA ASP A 34 -8.45 3.71 18.87
C ASP A 34 -8.86 2.22 18.92
N ARG A 35 -8.67 1.60 20.07
CA ARG A 35 -8.98 0.19 20.28
C ARG A 35 -10.45 -0.15 20.03
N ALA A 36 -11.37 0.79 20.30
CA ALA A 36 -12.78 0.59 20.03
C ALA A 36 -13.05 0.42 18.53
N ARG A 37 -12.34 1.20 17.69
CA ARG A 37 -12.39 1.05 16.23
C ARG A 37 -11.86 -0.31 15.79
N ALA A 38 -10.69 -0.74 16.26
CA ALA A 38 -10.13 -2.03 15.91
C ALA A 38 -11.08 -3.17 16.25
N ARG A 39 -11.66 -3.11 17.46
CA ARG A 39 -12.66 -4.09 17.93
C ARG A 39 -13.93 -4.08 17.07
N ALA A 40 -14.48 -2.91 16.76
CA ALA A 40 -15.68 -2.81 15.93
C ALA A 40 -15.46 -3.45 14.55
N VAL A 41 -14.35 -3.11 13.87
CA VAL A 41 -14.01 -3.67 12.56
C VAL A 41 -13.77 -5.18 12.64
N ALA A 42 -13.05 -5.65 13.67
CA ALA A 42 -12.81 -7.09 13.86
C ALA A 42 -14.13 -7.84 14.09
N THR A 43 -15.05 -7.28 14.88
CA THR A 43 -16.36 -7.87 15.17
C THR A 43 -17.21 -7.96 13.90
N ASP A 44 -17.32 -6.88 13.13
CA ASP A 44 -18.08 -6.87 11.87
C ASP A 44 -17.54 -7.90 10.88
N MET A 45 -16.22 -8.00 10.74
CA MET A 45 -15.60 -9.01 9.87
C MET A 45 -15.84 -10.43 10.40
N HIS A 46 -15.81 -10.63 11.72
CA HIS A 46 -16.03 -11.93 12.34
C HIS A 46 -17.46 -12.46 12.06
N TYR A 47 -18.44 -11.58 12.00
CA TYR A 47 -19.81 -11.98 11.60
C TYR A 47 -19.91 -12.49 10.15
N GLY A 48 -18.97 -12.12 9.30
CA GLY A 48 -18.86 -12.64 7.93
C GLY A 48 -18.13 -13.99 7.80
N VAL A 49 -17.46 -14.46 8.84
CA VAL A 49 -16.66 -15.71 8.83
C VAL A 49 -17.43 -16.93 8.36
N PRO A 50 -18.73 -17.14 8.70
CA PRO A 50 -19.50 -18.27 8.17
C PRO A 50 -19.60 -18.32 6.64
N LEU A 51 -19.40 -17.18 5.96
CA LEU A 51 -19.46 -17.05 4.50
C LEU A 51 -18.07 -16.95 3.85
N SER A 52 -17.00 -17.02 4.65
CA SER A 52 -15.63 -16.88 4.22
C SER A 52 -14.79 -18.10 4.60
N PRO A 53 -13.59 -18.25 4.02
CA PRO A 53 -12.66 -19.26 4.49
C PRO A 53 -12.28 -19.04 5.96
N LEU A 54 -11.89 -20.12 6.64
CA LEU A 54 -11.57 -20.12 8.07
C LEU A 54 -10.38 -19.19 8.37
N VAL A 55 -10.71 -18.02 8.92
CA VAL A 55 -9.75 -17.02 9.42
C VAL A 55 -10.20 -16.60 10.82
N THR A 56 -9.30 -16.65 11.79
CA THR A 56 -9.55 -16.05 13.10
C THR A 56 -9.25 -14.55 12.99
N ILE A 57 -10.23 -13.71 13.28
CA ILE A 57 -10.11 -12.25 13.20
C ILE A 57 -10.36 -11.69 14.59
N ARG A 58 -9.45 -10.86 15.08
CA ARG A 58 -9.59 -10.21 16.38
C ARG A 58 -8.88 -8.86 16.45
N ASP A 59 -9.32 -7.99 17.33
CA ASP A 59 -8.52 -6.86 17.80
C ASP A 59 -7.41 -7.34 18.74
N GLY A 60 -6.33 -6.57 18.85
CA GLY A 60 -5.23 -6.91 19.75
C GLY A 60 -4.32 -5.72 20.04
N ASP A 61 -3.29 -6.02 20.81
CA ASP A 61 -2.16 -5.13 21.10
C ASP A 61 -0.89 -5.66 20.41
N TYR A 62 0.24 -4.96 20.57
CA TYR A 62 1.50 -5.36 19.93
C TYR A 62 1.96 -6.77 20.33
N ASP A 63 1.80 -7.17 21.58
CA ASP A 63 2.17 -8.51 22.07
C ASP A 63 1.42 -9.63 21.33
N ASP A 64 0.23 -9.33 20.82
CA ASP A 64 -0.56 -10.26 19.99
C ASP A 64 0.05 -10.53 18.61
N LEU A 65 1.07 -9.76 18.21
CA LEU A 65 1.82 -9.97 16.96
C LEU A 65 2.87 -11.08 17.07
N GLU A 66 3.12 -11.64 18.25
CA GLU A 66 4.06 -12.75 18.39
C GLU A 66 3.79 -13.85 17.36
N GLY A 67 4.85 -14.26 16.63
CA GLY A 67 4.75 -15.25 15.56
C GLY A 67 4.07 -14.76 14.26
N ALA A 68 3.82 -13.46 14.11
CA ALA A 68 3.35 -12.91 12.85
C ALA A 68 4.43 -13.01 11.77
N GLY A 69 4.06 -13.53 10.60
CA GLY A 69 4.98 -13.58 9.45
C GLY A 69 4.98 -12.29 8.62
N LEU A 70 3.90 -11.50 8.70
CA LEU A 70 3.74 -10.23 8.02
C LEU A 70 3.00 -9.25 8.92
N VAL A 71 3.49 -8.02 9.00
CA VAL A 71 2.78 -6.91 9.62
C VAL A 71 2.64 -5.76 8.62
N ILE A 72 1.41 -5.30 8.41
CA ILE A 72 1.09 -4.19 7.51
C ILE A 72 0.89 -2.93 8.35
N ILE A 73 1.60 -1.84 8.03
CA ILE A 73 1.40 -0.54 8.65
C ILE A 73 0.62 0.35 7.68
N ALA A 74 -0.63 0.63 8.04
CA ALA A 74 -1.52 1.58 7.37
C ALA A 74 -1.94 2.73 8.31
N ALA A 75 -1.24 2.85 9.44
CA ALA A 75 -1.41 3.92 10.42
C ALA A 75 -0.66 5.17 9.96
N GLY A 76 -1.30 6.33 10.07
CA GLY A 76 -0.66 7.60 9.73
C GLY A 76 -1.68 8.73 9.64
N VAL A 77 -1.15 9.93 9.39
CA VAL A 77 -1.94 11.12 9.08
C VAL A 77 -2.25 11.09 7.59
N ASN A 78 -3.53 11.18 7.23
CA ASN A 78 -3.96 11.19 5.83
C ASN A 78 -3.91 12.60 5.21
N GLU A 79 -3.98 12.67 3.88
CA GLU A 79 -3.91 13.93 3.11
C GLU A 79 -4.87 15.01 3.61
N LYS A 80 -6.11 14.65 3.98
CA LYS A 80 -7.11 15.60 4.46
C LYS A 80 -6.74 16.17 5.82
N ALA A 81 -6.32 15.32 6.76
CA ALA A 81 -5.94 15.76 8.11
C ALA A 81 -4.59 16.50 8.12
N GLY A 82 -3.66 16.14 7.23
CA GLY A 82 -2.34 16.76 7.11
C GLY A 82 -2.27 17.95 6.15
N GLY A 83 -3.38 18.37 5.53
CA GLY A 83 -3.40 19.53 4.62
C GLY A 83 -2.71 19.31 3.28
N ALA A 84 -2.52 18.06 2.84
CA ALA A 84 -1.83 17.70 1.59
C ALA A 84 -2.81 17.36 0.45
N THR A 85 -3.90 18.10 0.34
CA THR A 85 -4.95 17.86 -0.67
C THR A 85 -4.74 18.57 -1.99
N ASP A 86 -3.84 19.56 -2.03
CA ASP A 86 -3.51 20.29 -3.24
C ASP A 86 -2.54 19.46 -4.12
N ARG A 87 -3.06 19.01 -5.26
CA ARG A 87 -2.29 18.21 -6.22
C ARG A 87 -1.26 19.02 -7.01
N SER A 88 -1.37 20.35 -7.01
CA SER A 88 -0.43 21.25 -7.68
C SER A 88 0.75 21.63 -6.76
N ASP A 89 0.67 21.33 -5.48
CA ASP A 89 1.73 21.60 -4.51
C ASP A 89 2.97 20.72 -4.79
N PRO A 90 4.13 21.30 -5.11
CA PRO A 90 5.35 20.53 -5.33
C PRO A 90 5.81 19.71 -4.11
N ALA A 91 5.51 20.17 -2.90
CA ALA A 91 5.75 19.42 -1.67
C ALA A 91 4.80 18.24 -1.52
N GLY A 92 3.56 18.38 -2.03
CA GLY A 92 2.56 17.33 -2.07
C GLY A 92 2.47 16.54 -0.76
N ARG A 93 2.58 15.23 -0.87
CA ARG A 93 2.51 14.30 0.28
C ARG A 93 3.71 14.36 1.23
N LEU A 94 4.83 14.96 0.81
CA LEU A 94 5.98 15.17 1.70
C LEU A 94 5.64 16.02 2.92
N ARG A 95 4.59 16.85 2.85
CA ARG A 95 4.05 17.57 4.02
C ARG A 95 3.59 16.64 5.15
N LEU A 96 3.28 15.39 4.82
CA LEU A 96 2.84 14.39 5.80
C LEU A 96 4.03 13.68 6.47
N LEU A 97 5.25 13.86 5.97
CA LEU A 97 6.40 13.05 6.36
C LEU A 97 6.68 13.17 7.85
N ASP A 98 6.87 14.38 8.37
CA ASP A 98 7.25 14.59 9.78
C ASP A 98 6.20 14.00 10.74
N ALA A 99 4.91 14.22 10.44
CA ALA A 99 3.82 13.69 11.25
C ALA A 99 3.77 12.15 11.20
N ASN A 100 4.04 11.57 10.04
CA ASN A 100 4.03 10.12 9.88
C ASN A 100 5.32 9.47 10.43
N VAL A 101 6.47 10.13 10.38
CA VAL A 101 7.70 9.69 11.06
C VAL A 101 7.44 9.56 12.56
N ALA A 102 6.84 10.56 13.21
CA ALA A 102 6.52 10.48 14.63
C ALA A 102 5.56 9.31 14.98
N VAL A 103 4.62 8.99 14.08
CA VAL A 103 3.75 7.79 14.24
C VAL A 103 4.60 6.52 14.14
N PHE A 104 5.52 6.43 13.20
CA PHE A 104 6.37 5.25 13.00
C PHE A 104 7.39 5.06 14.12
N GLU A 105 7.94 6.13 14.67
CA GLU A 105 8.79 6.10 15.88
C GLU A 105 8.07 5.48 17.08
N SER A 106 6.75 5.67 17.19
CA SER A 106 5.95 5.05 18.24
C SER A 106 5.60 3.58 17.96
N ILE A 107 5.47 3.20 16.68
CA ILE A 107 5.04 1.86 16.25
C ILE A 107 6.22 0.88 16.17
N ALA A 108 7.28 1.26 15.46
CA ALA A 108 8.32 0.32 15.05
C ALA A 108 9.03 -0.39 16.21
N PRO A 109 9.40 0.28 17.33
CA PRO A 109 10.03 -0.41 18.45
C PRO A 109 9.14 -1.47 19.11
N GLN A 110 7.85 -1.19 19.24
CA GLN A 110 6.88 -2.12 19.82
C GLN A 110 6.66 -3.33 18.90
N LEU A 111 6.51 -3.07 17.60
CA LEU A 111 6.34 -4.10 16.58
C LEU A 111 7.54 -5.05 16.55
N VAL A 112 8.75 -4.52 16.47
CA VAL A 112 9.97 -5.33 16.38
C VAL A 112 10.21 -6.14 17.66
N LYS A 113 9.89 -5.58 18.81
CA LYS A 113 9.94 -6.31 20.09
C LYS A 113 8.99 -7.51 20.09
N ALA A 114 7.77 -7.33 19.57
CA ALA A 114 6.72 -8.36 19.60
C ALA A 114 6.87 -9.39 18.45
N ALA A 115 7.31 -8.96 17.27
CA ALA A 115 7.42 -9.79 16.08
C ALA A 115 8.76 -9.53 15.34
N PRO A 116 9.90 -9.91 15.94
CA PRO A 116 11.24 -9.56 15.41
C PRO A 116 11.53 -10.18 14.03
N ASP A 117 10.88 -11.27 13.67
CA ASP A 117 11.09 -11.97 12.40
C ASP A 117 10.08 -11.59 11.31
N ALA A 118 9.09 -10.77 11.62
CA ALA A 118 8.06 -10.38 10.67
C ALA A 118 8.64 -9.56 9.50
N VAL A 119 8.08 -9.76 8.32
CA VAL A 119 8.20 -8.79 7.22
C VAL A 119 7.26 -7.61 7.53
N ILE A 120 7.75 -6.41 7.37
CA ILE A 120 6.97 -5.18 7.58
C ILE A 120 6.62 -4.59 6.21
N LEU A 121 5.31 -4.43 5.94
CA LEU A 121 4.81 -3.81 4.72
C LEU A 121 4.26 -2.41 5.03
N ILE A 122 4.88 -1.38 4.45
CA ILE A 122 4.46 0.01 4.59
C ILE A 122 3.43 0.35 3.51
N VAL A 123 2.26 0.85 3.94
CA VAL A 123 1.18 1.32 3.07
C VAL A 123 0.94 2.82 3.25
N THR A 124 1.39 3.39 4.35
CA THR A 124 1.27 4.81 4.69
C THR A 124 2.07 5.68 3.71
N ASP A 125 1.49 6.80 3.28
CA ASP A 125 2.13 7.82 2.45
C ASP A 125 2.95 8.82 3.30
N PRO A 126 4.13 9.26 2.80
CA PRO A 126 4.86 8.80 1.62
C PRO A 126 5.64 7.51 1.94
N PRO A 127 5.49 6.43 1.14
CA PRO A 127 6.02 5.11 1.52
C PRO A 127 7.56 5.03 1.50
N GLU A 128 8.25 5.58 0.51
CA GLU A 128 9.69 5.42 0.36
C GLU A 128 10.48 5.93 1.57
N PRO A 129 10.35 7.19 2.01
CA PRO A 129 11.08 7.66 3.19
C PRO A 129 10.63 6.94 4.47
N LEU A 130 9.37 6.52 4.58
CA LEU A 130 8.91 5.75 5.74
C LEU A 130 9.46 4.32 5.76
N ILE A 131 9.79 3.72 4.60
CA ILE A 131 10.53 2.46 4.54
C ILE A 131 11.92 2.63 5.16
N ASP A 132 12.65 3.68 4.78
CA ASP A 132 14.00 3.92 5.28
C ASP A 132 14.00 4.23 6.78
N VAL A 133 13.08 5.07 7.24
CA VAL A 133 12.86 5.32 8.67
C VAL A 133 12.56 4.02 9.42
N THR A 134 11.67 3.18 8.88
CA THR A 134 11.29 1.92 9.52
C THR A 134 12.46 0.94 9.56
N ARG A 135 13.26 0.83 8.50
CA ARG A 135 14.50 0.01 8.48
C ARG A 135 15.47 0.44 9.57
N HIS A 136 15.69 1.76 9.69
CA HIS A 136 16.55 2.31 10.73
C HIS A 136 16.04 1.96 12.13
N LEU A 137 14.76 2.17 12.40
CA LEU A 137 14.14 1.88 13.70
C LEU A 137 14.06 0.38 14.01
N ALA A 138 13.88 -0.44 12.99
CA ALA A 138 13.77 -1.89 13.12
C ALA A 138 15.12 -2.59 13.24
N GLY A 139 16.20 -1.98 12.76
CA GLY A 139 17.53 -2.59 12.73
C GLY A 139 17.66 -3.79 11.78
N HIS A 140 16.76 -3.90 10.77
CA HIS A 140 16.79 -4.97 9.77
C HIS A 140 16.13 -4.57 8.45
N ASP A 141 16.45 -5.31 7.36
CA ASP A 141 16.00 -5.00 5.98
C ASP A 141 14.68 -5.68 5.56
N ARG A 142 14.00 -6.40 6.46
CA ARG A 142 12.68 -7.02 6.15
C ARG A 142 11.55 -5.99 6.14
N VAL A 143 11.79 -4.85 5.52
CA VAL A 143 10.84 -3.74 5.38
C VAL A 143 10.67 -3.43 3.90
N ILE A 144 9.45 -3.50 3.42
CA ILE A 144 9.05 -3.19 2.04
C ILE A 144 7.88 -2.21 2.04
N GLY A 145 7.61 -1.59 0.93
CA GLY A 145 6.47 -0.70 0.75
C GLY A 145 5.60 -1.08 -0.43
N THR A 146 4.39 -0.58 -0.47
CA THR A 146 3.53 -0.68 -1.64
C THR A 146 4.05 0.17 -2.79
N SER A 147 4.69 1.30 -2.49
CA SER A 147 5.41 2.15 -3.46
C SER A 147 4.67 2.28 -4.80
N THR A 148 5.34 2.09 -5.91
CA THR A 148 4.77 2.17 -7.27
C THR A 148 3.96 0.93 -7.70
N TYR A 149 3.74 -0.04 -6.81
CA TYR A 149 2.93 -1.21 -7.15
C TYR A 149 1.49 -0.82 -7.52
N LEU A 150 0.86 0.06 -6.71
CA LEU A 150 -0.47 0.57 -6.99
C LEU A 150 -0.50 1.38 -8.30
N ASP A 151 0.53 2.17 -8.58
CA ASP A 151 0.64 2.93 -9.83
C ASP A 151 0.77 1.99 -11.03
N SER A 152 1.48 0.88 -10.88
CA SER A 152 1.55 -0.17 -11.90
C SER A 152 0.17 -0.79 -12.17
N LEU A 153 -0.63 -1.03 -11.14
CA LEU A 153 -2.00 -1.54 -11.31
C LEU A 153 -2.90 -0.51 -12.01
N ARG A 154 -2.82 0.76 -11.63
CA ARG A 154 -3.54 1.85 -12.29
C ARG A 154 -3.16 1.96 -13.76
N PHE A 155 -1.86 1.89 -14.06
CA PHE A 155 -1.35 1.92 -15.43
C PHE A 155 -1.90 0.76 -16.27
N ARG A 156 -1.96 -0.45 -15.72
CA ARG A 156 -2.58 -1.62 -16.39
C ARG A 156 -4.06 -1.38 -16.67
N VAL A 157 -4.82 -0.86 -15.73
CA VAL A 157 -6.26 -0.57 -15.91
C VAL A 157 -6.47 0.44 -17.03
N HIS A 158 -5.76 1.58 -17.01
CA HIS A 158 -5.89 2.59 -18.05
C HIS A 158 -5.46 2.10 -19.45
N LEU A 159 -4.43 1.27 -19.52
CA LEU A 159 -4.07 0.63 -20.79
C LEU A 159 -5.17 -0.34 -21.24
N ALA A 160 -5.72 -1.13 -20.34
CA ALA A 160 -6.80 -2.07 -20.65
C ALA A 160 -8.03 -1.36 -21.19
N GLU A 161 -8.46 -0.28 -20.54
CA GLU A 161 -9.56 0.58 -20.99
C GLU A 161 -9.29 1.16 -22.38
N ARG A 162 -8.08 1.70 -22.58
CA ARG A 162 -7.67 2.30 -23.87
C ARG A 162 -7.68 1.32 -25.03
N PHE A 163 -7.42 0.03 -24.76
CA PHE A 163 -7.35 -1.03 -25.78
C PHE A 163 -8.58 -1.96 -25.79
N ALA A 164 -9.57 -1.69 -24.95
CA ALA A 164 -10.77 -2.52 -24.79
C ALA A 164 -10.45 -4.01 -24.51
N VAL A 165 -9.51 -4.27 -23.59
CA VAL A 165 -9.10 -5.61 -23.16
C VAL A 165 -9.27 -5.78 -21.66
N SER A 166 -9.23 -7.01 -21.15
CA SER A 166 -9.18 -7.26 -19.71
C SER A 166 -7.88 -6.73 -19.10
N PRO A 167 -7.91 -6.08 -17.91
CA PRO A 167 -6.70 -5.69 -17.19
C PRO A 167 -5.75 -6.85 -16.90
N SER A 168 -6.26 -8.08 -16.79
CA SER A 168 -5.45 -9.29 -16.60
C SER A 168 -4.59 -9.64 -17.84
N CYS A 169 -4.93 -9.11 -19.02
CA CYS A 169 -4.15 -9.28 -20.25
C CYS A 169 -3.06 -8.21 -20.41
N VAL A 170 -2.92 -7.28 -19.46
CA VAL A 170 -1.96 -6.19 -19.53
C VAL A 170 -0.82 -6.41 -18.53
N GLU A 171 0.40 -6.40 -19.03
CA GLU A 171 1.63 -6.33 -18.24
C GLU A 171 2.24 -4.94 -18.42
N ALA A 172 2.26 -4.14 -17.36
CA ALA A 172 2.86 -2.81 -17.38
C ALA A 172 3.30 -2.43 -15.96
N TYR A 173 4.41 -1.70 -15.87
CA TYR A 173 5.04 -1.35 -14.61
C TYR A 173 5.37 0.13 -14.53
N VAL A 174 5.29 0.65 -13.33
CA VAL A 174 5.80 1.95 -12.91
C VAL A 174 6.88 1.68 -11.88
N VAL A 175 7.99 2.39 -11.97
CA VAL A 175 9.14 2.26 -11.05
C VAL A 175 9.57 3.63 -10.53
N GLY A 176 10.44 3.61 -9.52
CA GLY A 176 10.89 4.80 -8.82
C GLY A 176 10.06 5.05 -7.56
N GLU A 177 9.86 6.29 -7.22
CA GLU A 177 9.12 6.76 -6.06
C GLU A 177 7.61 6.87 -6.36
N HIS A 178 6.77 6.56 -5.39
CA HIS A 178 5.33 6.83 -5.47
C HIS A 178 5.06 8.33 -5.36
N GLY A 179 5.08 9.04 -6.50
CA GLY A 179 4.94 10.48 -6.57
C GLY A 179 5.21 11.03 -7.96
N THR A 180 5.68 12.27 -8.03
CA THR A 180 5.93 12.98 -9.29
C THR A 180 7.17 12.49 -10.05
N SER A 181 8.07 11.77 -9.39
CA SER A 181 9.29 11.19 -9.99
C SER A 181 9.10 9.77 -10.54
N SER A 182 7.91 9.20 -10.44
CA SER A 182 7.61 7.88 -10.96
C SER A 182 7.83 7.76 -12.47
N VAL A 183 8.34 6.61 -12.92
CA VAL A 183 8.68 6.34 -14.32
C VAL A 183 7.85 5.18 -14.87
N PHE A 184 7.07 5.45 -15.92
CA PHE A 184 6.28 4.44 -16.63
C PHE A 184 7.17 3.64 -17.59
N LEU A 185 7.27 2.33 -17.39
CA LEU A 185 8.10 1.45 -18.22
C LEU A 185 7.37 1.06 -19.51
N TRP A 186 7.21 2.01 -20.42
CA TRP A 186 6.54 1.80 -21.71
C TRP A 186 7.20 0.74 -22.58
N SER A 187 8.53 0.60 -22.49
CA SER A 187 9.30 -0.34 -23.33
C SER A 187 9.02 -1.80 -22.99
N SER A 188 8.65 -2.08 -21.73
CA SER A 188 8.33 -3.43 -21.25
C SER A 188 6.82 -3.72 -21.22
N ALA A 189 5.97 -2.71 -21.50
CA ALA A 189 4.54 -2.88 -21.46
C ALA A 189 4.04 -3.80 -22.59
N ARG A 190 3.12 -4.73 -22.27
CA ARG A 190 2.58 -5.74 -23.18
C ARG A 190 1.09 -5.90 -23.00
N ILE A 191 0.41 -6.24 -24.09
CA ILE A 191 -1.03 -6.54 -24.11
C ILE A 191 -1.23 -7.86 -24.85
N GLY A 192 -1.80 -8.85 -24.16
CA GLY A 192 -2.07 -10.16 -24.75
C GLY A 192 -0.85 -10.83 -25.37
N GLY A 193 0.35 -10.61 -24.77
CA GLY A 193 1.61 -11.15 -25.28
C GLY A 193 2.25 -10.39 -26.45
N GLY A 194 1.59 -9.33 -26.98
CA GLY A 194 2.10 -8.53 -28.09
C GLY A 194 2.51 -7.10 -27.67
N SER A 195 3.63 -6.60 -28.21
CA SER A 195 4.15 -5.25 -27.89
C SER A 195 3.76 -4.16 -28.91
N HIS A 196 3.23 -4.54 -30.08
CA HIS A 196 3.09 -3.64 -31.22
C HIS A 196 2.09 -2.48 -31.03
N LYS A 197 1.01 -2.69 -30.27
CA LYS A 197 0.00 -1.64 -30.02
C LYS A 197 0.48 -0.55 -29.07
N ILE A 198 1.41 -0.87 -28.18
CA ILE A 198 1.91 0.05 -27.14
C ILE A 198 2.95 1.03 -27.71
N ALA A 199 3.71 0.63 -28.72
CA ALA A 199 4.68 1.51 -29.37
C ALA A 199 4.03 2.78 -29.94
N ARG A 200 2.82 2.67 -30.48
CA ARG A 200 2.04 3.81 -31.00
C ARG A 200 1.63 4.77 -29.89
N LEU A 201 1.10 4.27 -28.77
CA LEU A 201 0.73 5.10 -27.61
C LEU A 201 1.92 5.81 -26.98
N ARG A 202 3.08 5.15 -26.94
CA ARG A 202 4.32 5.78 -26.47
C ARG A 202 4.69 7.01 -27.30
N ALA A 203 4.50 6.94 -28.61
CA ALA A 203 4.74 8.07 -29.51
C ALA A 203 3.74 9.20 -29.25
N GLU A 204 2.45 8.87 -29.08
CA GLU A 204 1.37 9.83 -28.77
C GLU A 204 1.58 10.50 -27.40
N ALA A 205 1.90 9.72 -26.35
CA ALA A 205 2.17 10.26 -25.01
C ALA A 205 3.39 11.19 -24.98
N LYS A 206 4.46 10.85 -25.73
CA LYS A 206 5.63 11.72 -25.86
C LYS A 206 5.31 13.04 -26.58
N SER A 207 4.41 13.03 -27.57
CA SER A 207 3.99 14.25 -28.27
C SER A 207 3.19 15.18 -27.36
N LEU A 208 2.28 14.63 -26.54
CA LEU A 208 1.50 15.39 -25.57
C LEU A 208 2.38 16.03 -24.47
N GLN A 209 3.37 15.31 -23.95
CA GLN A 209 4.32 15.85 -22.98
C GLN A 209 5.20 16.97 -23.56
N ARG A 210 5.57 16.90 -24.83
CA ARG A 210 6.32 17.98 -25.51
C ARG A 210 5.48 19.23 -25.68
N ASN A 211 4.19 19.09 -26.04
CA ASN A 211 3.29 20.20 -26.23
C ASN A 211 2.96 20.92 -24.91
N GLN A 212 2.89 20.19 -23.78
CA GLN A 212 2.68 20.79 -22.46
C GLN A 212 3.93 21.52 -21.91
N ARG A 213 5.13 21.22 -22.42
CA ARG A 213 6.35 21.95 -22.05
C ARG A 213 6.65 23.14 -22.95
N ALA A 214 5.93 23.29 -24.07
CA ALA A 214 6.09 24.36 -25.04
C ALA A 214 4.99 25.45 -24.93
N SER A 215 4.01 25.26 -24.07
CA SER A 215 2.99 26.22 -23.64
C SER A 215 3.27 26.76 -22.24
#